data_83237c5d2fbc6d14bb36e2ca5a5424b0
#
_entry.id   83237c5d2fbc6d14bb36e2ca5a5424b0
#
_cell.length_a   1.000
_cell.length_b   1.000
_cell.length_c   1.000
_cell.angle_alpha   90.00
_cell.angle_beta   90.00
_cell.angle_gamma   90.00
#
_symmetry.space_group_name_H-M   'P 1'
#
loop_
_entity.id
_entity.type
_entity.pdbx_description
1 polymer ?
#
loop_
_entity_poly.entity_id
_entity_poly.type
_entity_poly.pdbx_seq_one_letter_code
_entity_poly.pdbx_strand_id
1 'polypeptide(L)'
;MNEPLPVEIKIFTDEMEKHMLKYFDNLSKNKIEEAKESEKAYRDSVIELIKWHYSQNPNPERLNEVKGVLAVNIYRLEELRKLVENEKSIQETKLKFVELGIV
;
A
#
# COMPACT_ATOMS: atom_id res chain seq x y z
N MET A 1 -1.00 10.52 -29.37
CA MET A 1 -0.44 11.56 -28.49
C MET A 1 -1.00 11.39 -27.09
N ASN A 2 -0.11 11.31 -26.11
CA ASN A 2 -0.56 11.26 -24.73
C ASN A 2 -0.87 12.67 -24.25
N GLU A 3 -2.11 12.89 -23.85
CA GLU A 3 -2.46 14.12 -23.19
C GLU A 3 -1.80 14.16 -21.80
N PRO A 4 -1.31 15.32 -21.35
CA PRO A 4 -0.80 15.42 -19.99
C PRO A 4 -1.93 15.14 -19.01
N LEU A 5 -1.59 14.44 -17.91
CA LEU A 5 -2.56 14.16 -16.85
C LEU A 5 -3.06 15.47 -16.24
N PRO A 6 -4.36 15.59 -15.95
CA PRO A 6 -4.86 16.72 -15.18
C PRO A 6 -4.05 16.92 -13.89
N VAL A 7 -3.88 18.16 -13.47
CA VAL A 7 -3.10 18.50 -12.26
C VAL A 7 -3.65 17.76 -11.04
N GLU A 8 -4.96 17.62 -10.94
CA GLU A 8 -5.63 16.93 -9.83
C GLU A 8 -5.24 15.46 -9.75
N ILE A 9 -5.22 14.78 -10.90
CA ILE A 9 -4.79 13.38 -10.95
C ILE A 9 -3.32 13.25 -10.54
N LYS A 10 -2.48 14.16 -11.01
CA LYS A 10 -1.06 14.15 -10.66
C LYS A 10 -0.84 14.30 -9.15
N ILE A 11 -1.58 15.19 -8.51
CA ILE A 11 -1.52 15.38 -7.06
C ILE A 11 -1.85 14.08 -6.35
N PHE A 12 -2.95 13.40 -6.73
CA PHE A 12 -3.36 12.14 -6.11
C PHE A 12 -2.34 11.03 -6.35
N THR A 13 -1.81 10.91 -7.57
CA THR A 13 -0.83 9.87 -7.89
C THR A 13 0.51 10.12 -7.21
N ASP A 14 0.94 11.36 -7.06
CA ASP A 14 2.15 11.71 -6.32
C ASP A 14 2.01 11.35 -4.84
N GLU A 15 0.85 11.61 -4.23
CA GLU A 15 0.57 11.22 -2.85
C GLU A 15 0.55 9.70 -2.69
N MET A 16 -0.06 8.98 -3.63
CA MET A 16 -0.07 7.51 -3.62
C MET A 16 1.35 6.96 -3.70
N GLU A 17 2.18 7.47 -4.60
CA GLU A 17 3.58 7.06 -4.74
C GLU A 17 4.38 7.33 -3.47
N LYS A 18 4.23 8.51 -2.89
CA LYS A 18 4.89 8.89 -1.64
C LYS A 18 4.57 7.91 -0.52
N HIS A 19 3.31 7.56 -0.33
CA HIS A 19 2.91 6.63 0.72
C HIS A 19 3.38 5.22 0.44
N MET A 20 3.39 4.80 -0.81
CA MET A 20 3.90 3.50 -1.23
C MET A 20 5.40 3.37 -0.99
N LEU A 21 6.19 4.38 -1.33
CA LEU A 21 7.63 4.40 -1.08
C LEU A 21 7.93 4.35 0.41
N LYS A 22 7.18 5.10 1.20
CA LYS A 22 7.31 5.09 2.65
C LYS A 22 6.95 3.72 3.24
N TYR A 23 5.93 3.07 2.69
CA TYR A 23 5.54 1.73 3.06
C TYR A 23 6.68 0.73 2.83
N PHE A 24 7.29 0.73 1.65
CA PHE A 24 8.41 -0.15 1.35
C PHE A 24 9.63 0.13 2.23
N ASP A 25 9.93 1.39 2.49
CA ASP A 25 11.03 1.76 3.39
C ASP A 25 10.78 1.21 4.80
N ASN A 26 9.59 1.38 5.32
CA ASN A 26 9.23 0.88 6.65
C ASN A 26 9.29 -0.65 6.71
N LEU A 27 8.82 -1.35 5.67
CA LEU A 27 8.93 -2.81 5.61
C LEU A 27 10.39 -3.27 5.57
N SER A 28 11.24 -2.60 4.81
CA SER A 28 12.66 -2.96 4.72
C SER A 28 13.40 -2.82 6.04
N LYS A 29 12.90 -1.97 6.93
CA LYS A 29 13.44 -1.74 8.27
C LYS A 29 12.72 -2.52 9.37
N ASN A 30 11.81 -3.43 9.00
CA ASN A 30 10.96 -4.20 9.93
C ASN A 30 10.10 -3.33 10.84
N LYS A 31 9.76 -2.13 10.39
CA LYS A 31 8.87 -1.21 11.10
C LYS A 31 7.42 -1.50 10.71
N ILE A 32 6.86 -2.57 11.27
CA ILE A 32 5.54 -3.09 10.84
C ILE A 32 4.42 -2.11 11.15
N GLU A 33 4.41 -1.50 12.33
CA GLU A 33 3.34 -0.57 12.70
C GLU A 33 3.35 0.68 11.81
N GLU A 34 4.53 1.22 11.53
CA GLU A 34 4.70 2.36 10.63
C GLU A 34 4.32 1.97 9.19
N ALA A 35 4.60 0.73 8.79
CA ALA A 35 4.19 0.22 7.48
C ALA A 35 2.66 0.14 7.37
N LYS A 36 1.97 -0.28 8.43
CA LYS A 36 0.50 -0.29 8.49
C LYS A 36 -0.08 1.12 8.34
N GLU A 37 0.54 2.10 8.96
CA GLU A 37 0.14 3.50 8.83
C GLU A 37 0.32 4.01 7.40
N SER A 38 1.44 3.67 6.76
CA SER A 38 1.70 4.04 5.37
C SER A 38 0.73 3.34 4.41
N GLU A 39 0.39 2.09 4.67
CA GLU A 39 -0.61 1.33 3.92
C GLU A 39 -1.99 2.00 4.01
N LYS A 40 -2.38 2.42 5.21
CA LYS A 40 -3.64 3.14 5.42
C LYS A 40 -3.66 4.47 4.66
N ALA A 41 -2.56 5.22 4.73
CA ALA A 41 -2.43 6.49 4.01
C ALA A 41 -2.51 6.28 2.50
N TYR A 42 -1.94 5.19 1.98
CA TYR A 42 -2.07 4.83 0.58
C TYR A 42 -3.53 4.55 0.20
N ARG A 43 -4.24 3.75 1.02
CA ARG A 43 -5.67 3.47 0.80
C ARG A 43 -6.50 4.74 0.80
N ASP A 44 -6.24 5.65 1.74
CA ASP A 44 -6.98 6.91 1.84
C ASP A 44 -6.75 7.76 0.58
N SER A 45 -5.52 7.78 0.05
CA SER A 45 -5.21 8.47 -1.21
C SER A 45 -5.95 7.84 -2.40
N VAL A 46 -6.03 6.51 -2.43
CA VAL A 46 -6.78 5.77 -3.45
C VAL A 46 -8.27 6.14 -3.40
N ILE A 47 -8.84 6.17 -2.21
CA ILE A 47 -10.26 6.53 -2.02
C ILE A 47 -10.53 7.94 -2.51
N GLU A 48 -9.65 8.90 -2.20
CA GLU A 48 -9.79 10.28 -2.66
C GLU A 48 -9.70 10.37 -4.19
N LEU A 49 -8.82 9.61 -4.82
CA LEU A 49 -8.72 9.54 -6.27
C LEU A 49 -10.00 8.99 -6.90
N ILE A 50 -10.57 7.93 -6.32
CA ILE A 50 -11.82 7.33 -6.78
C ILE A 50 -12.97 8.33 -6.67
N LYS A 51 -13.07 9.04 -5.55
CA LYS A 51 -14.09 10.08 -5.33
C LYS A 51 -13.96 11.19 -6.36
N TRP A 52 -12.74 11.64 -6.61
CA TRP A 52 -12.49 12.67 -7.62
C TRP A 52 -12.92 12.21 -9.02
N HIS A 53 -12.52 10.99 -9.41
CA HIS A 53 -12.93 10.43 -10.70
C HIS A 53 -14.44 10.37 -10.86
N TYR A 54 -15.14 9.93 -9.83
CA TYR A 54 -16.59 9.85 -9.82
C TYR A 54 -17.24 11.22 -10.00
N SER A 55 -16.69 12.25 -9.35
CA SER A 55 -17.22 13.61 -9.45
C SER A 55 -17.03 14.22 -10.84
N GLN A 56 -15.96 13.87 -11.54
CA GLN A 56 -15.63 14.44 -12.85
C GLN A 56 -16.26 13.68 -13.99
N ASN A 57 -16.38 12.37 -13.88
CA ASN A 57 -16.88 11.53 -14.97
C ASN A 57 -17.57 10.29 -14.37
N PRO A 58 -18.86 10.38 -14.08
CA PRO A 58 -19.60 9.31 -13.41
C PRO A 58 -19.93 8.14 -14.35
N ASN A 59 -18.98 7.67 -15.12
CA ASN A 59 -19.12 6.48 -15.96
C ASN A 59 -18.88 5.23 -15.10
N PRO A 60 -19.92 4.41 -14.83
CA PRO A 60 -19.78 3.26 -13.93
C PRO A 60 -18.77 2.22 -14.41
N GLU A 61 -18.65 1.99 -15.72
CA GLU A 61 -17.71 1.01 -16.27
C GLU A 61 -16.28 1.42 -16.00
N ARG A 62 -15.93 2.66 -16.31
CA ARG A 62 -14.58 3.18 -16.08
C ARG A 62 -14.24 3.23 -14.59
N LEU A 63 -15.19 3.61 -13.77
CA LEU A 63 -15.03 3.62 -12.33
C LEU A 63 -14.73 2.23 -11.79
N ASN A 64 -15.43 1.21 -12.29
CA ASN A 64 -15.20 -0.19 -11.89
C ASN A 64 -13.82 -0.68 -12.33
N GLU A 65 -13.34 -0.30 -13.51
CA GLU A 65 -11.98 -0.62 -13.96
C GLU A 65 -10.93 -0.04 -13.03
N VAL A 66 -11.06 1.23 -12.70
CA VAL A 66 -10.12 1.92 -11.78
C VAL A 66 -10.14 1.27 -10.40
N LYS A 67 -11.32 1.00 -9.86
CA LYS A 67 -11.46 0.31 -8.56
C LYS A 67 -10.80 -1.06 -8.59
N GLY A 68 -10.98 -1.82 -9.67
CA GLY A 68 -10.40 -3.15 -9.82
C GLY A 68 -8.88 -3.12 -9.77
N VAL A 69 -8.25 -2.24 -10.53
CA VAL A 69 -6.79 -2.09 -10.55
C VAL A 69 -6.26 -1.68 -9.17
N LEU A 70 -6.90 -0.71 -8.55
CA LEU A 70 -6.47 -0.20 -7.25
C LEU A 70 -6.67 -1.23 -6.13
N ALA A 71 -7.76 -2.01 -6.19
CA ALA A 71 -8.01 -3.09 -5.24
C ALA A 71 -6.92 -4.17 -5.32
N VAL A 72 -6.49 -4.54 -6.52
CA VAL A 72 -5.39 -5.50 -6.71
C VAL A 72 -4.10 -4.98 -6.10
N ASN A 73 -3.78 -3.70 -6.29
CA ASN A 73 -2.58 -3.10 -5.72
C ASN A 73 -2.61 -3.09 -4.18
N ILE A 74 -3.75 -2.74 -3.59
CA ILE A 74 -3.93 -2.78 -2.14
C ILE A 74 -3.75 -4.20 -1.61
N TYR A 75 -4.34 -5.19 -2.28
CA TYR A 75 -4.19 -6.59 -1.92
C TYR A 75 -2.71 -7.03 -1.94
N ARG A 76 -1.97 -6.65 -2.97
CA ARG A 76 -0.54 -6.98 -3.08
C ARG A 76 0.28 -6.37 -1.95
N LEU A 77 -0.01 -5.13 -1.56
CA LEU A 77 0.66 -4.48 -0.45
C LEU A 77 0.38 -5.21 0.87
N GLU A 78 -0.88 -5.61 1.10
CA GLU A 78 -1.26 -6.38 2.29
C GLU A 78 -0.54 -7.72 2.35
N GLU A 79 -0.47 -8.45 1.24
CA GLU A 79 0.21 -9.75 1.17
C GLU A 79 1.70 -9.60 1.44
N LEU A 80 2.34 -8.57 0.89
CA LEU A 80 3.75 -8.29 1.15
C LEU A 80 3.98 -8.02 2.65
N ARG A 81 3.14 -7.21 3.27
CA ARG A 81 3.23 -6.92 4.70
C ARG A 81 3.11 -8.19 5.55
N LYS A 82 2.15 -9.05 5.22
CA LYS A 82 1.96 -10.32 5.92
C LYS A 82 3.19 -11.23 5.81
N LEU A 83 3.83 -11.28 4.65
CA LEU A 83 5.06 -12.03 4.46
C LEU A 83 6.18 -11.50 5.35
N VAL A 84 6.35 -10.19 5.42
CA VAL A 84 7.39 -9.57 6.26
C VAL A 84 7.09 -9.80 7.73
N GLU A 85 5.84 -9.64 8.17
CA GLU A 85 5.43 -9.92 9.55
C GLU A 85 5.70 -11.38 9.93
N ASN A 86 5.39 -12.31 9.04
CA ASN A 86 5.61 -13.73 9.27
C ASN A 86 7.11 -14.03 9.41
N GLU A 87 7.94 -13.49 8.53
CA GLU A 87 9.39 -13.64 8.59
C GLU A 87 9.95 -13.09 9.90
N LYS A 88 9.51 -11.93 10.32
CA LYS A 88 9.90 -11.33 11.59
C LYS A 88 9.52 -12.22 12.77
N SER A 89 8.31 -12.77 12.77
CA SER A 89 7.82 -13.67 13.82
C SER A 89 8.66 -14.95 13.88
N ILE A 90 9.04 -15.51 12.73
CA ILE A 90 9.92 -16.68 12.66
C ILE A 90 11.29 -16.36 13.26
N GLN A 91 11.87 -15.22 12.93
CA GLN A 91 13.16 -14.81 13.45
C GLN A 91 13.13 -14.62 14.97
N GLU A 92 12.09 -13.98 15.49
CA GLU A 92 11.90 -13.79 16.93
C GLU A 92 11.74 -15.13 17.65
N THR A 93 11.03 -16.09 17.08
CA THR A 93 10.87 -17.43 17.63
C THR A 93 12.20 -18.18 17.66
N LYS A 94 12.98 -18.12 16.59
CA LYS A 94 14.32 -18.71 16.53
C LYS A 94 15.23 -18.15 17.61
N LEU A 95 15.19 -16.84 17.80
CA LEU A 95 15.99 -16.18 18.84
C LEU A 95 15.62 -16.66 20.24
N LYS A 96 14.33 -16.82 20.52
CA LYS A 96 13.86 -17.36 21.79
C LYS A 96 14.37 -18.78 22.03
N PHE A 97 14.38 -19.62 21.00
CA PHE A 97 14.91 -20.98 21.11
C PHE A 97 16.40 -20.98 21.46
N VAL A 98 17.17 -20.06 20.86
CA VAL A 98 18.59 -19.89 21.19
C VAL A 98 18.76 -19.44 22.64
N GLU A 99 17.99 -18.48 23.09
CA GLU A 99 18.03 -17.96 24.47
C GLU A 99 17.69 -19.05 25.50
N LEU A 100 16.78 -19.97 25.17
CA LEU A 100 16.39 -21.08 26.03
C LEU A 100 17.32 -22.28 25.94
N GLY A 101 18.33 -22.24 25.06
CA GLY A 101 19.29 -23.33 24.90
C GLY A 101 18.73 -24.55 24.16
N ILE A 102 17.66 -24.40 23.40
CA ILE A 102 17.04 -25.48 22.64
C ILE A 102 17.79 -25.76 21.34
N VAL A 103 18.41 -24.74 20.78
CA VAL A 103 19.17 -24.85 19.54
C VAL A 103 20.59 -24.39 19.75
#